data_757227deb96a61e51de14618f13405d4
#
_entry.id   757227deb96a61e51de14618f13405d4
#
_cell.length_a   1.000
_cell.length_b   1.000
_cell.length_c   1.000
_cell.angle_alpha   90.00
_cell.angle_beta   90.00
_cell.angle_gamma   90.00
#
_symmetry.space_group_name_H-M   'P 1'
#
loop_
_entity.id
_entity.type
_entity.pdbx_description
1 polymer ?
#
loop_
_entity_poly.entity_id
_entity_poly.type
_entity_poly.pdbx_seq_one_letter_code
_entity_poly.pdbx_strand_id
1 'polypeptide(L)'
;TAASGSASAAPAADGKKYTLRASSNQAATSTIGMALAKFVELVNEKSAGRIKATANYGSELGSQAEQVAMAIAGDLELVLSTPGTGPGAYDGLEQMQMFEFPFLFEDNDQYRRVLKGAEDQVNELANTIGLSGMGGMSMGSRDMLTTVPVKTLADMKDLVMRGPNAIYNGMFECLGAAGITMDWNDIYTSLSQNVCQGCEGSPVMLNASKLQDNAKYLAITNHIIACVYF
;
A
#
# COMPACT_ATOMS: atom_id res chain seq x y z
N THR A 1 -16.78 0.67 44.37
CA THR A 1 -17.76 0.94 43.29
C THR A 1 -17.20 0.49 41.98
N ALA A 2 -17.70 -0.68 41.50
CA ALA A 2 -17.34 -1.26 40.24
C ALA A 2 -18.05 -0.47 39.12
N ALA A 3 -17.30 0.07 38.16
CA ALA A 3 -17.85 0.65 36.95
C ALA A 3 -18.24 -0.50 36.01
N SER A 4 -19.54 -0.72 35.85
CA SER A 4 -20.09 -1.61 34.83
C SER A 4 -19.91 -0.98 33.47
N GLY A 5 -18.96 -1.52 32.68
CA GLY A 5 -18.82 -1.18 31.27
C GLY A 5 -20.06 -1.63 30.51
N SER A 6 -20.82 -0.67 30.00
CA SER A 6 -21.95 -0.90 29.11
C SER A 6 -21.43 -1.52 27.80
N ALA A 7 -21.64 -2.81 27.63
CA ALA A 7 -21.47 -3.44 26.32
C ALA A 7 -22.53 -2.86 25.38
N SER A 8 -22.10 -2.09 24.38
CA SER A 8 -22.98 -1.59 23.32
C SER A 8 -23.59 -2.82 22.62
N ALA A 9 -24.88 -3.01 22.76
CA ALA A 9 -25.61 -4.06 22.05
C ALA A 9 -25.46 -3.85 20.55
N ALA A 10 -25.04 -4.90 19.84
CA ALA A 10 -25.04 -4.89 18.37
C ALA A 10 -26.45 -4.57 17.85
N PRO A 11 -26.59 -3.77 16.76
CA PRO A 11 -27.89 -3.48 16.19
C PRO A 11 -28.63 -4.77 15.85
N ALA A 12 -29.94 -4.80 16.11
CA ALA A 12 -30.80 -5.93 15.78
C ALA A 12 -30.65 -6.29 14.29
N ALA A 13 -30.35 -7.54 14.01
CA ALA A 13 -30.12 -8.03 12.65
C ALA A 13 -31.42 -7.90 11.83
N ASP A 14 -31.37 -7.14 10.73
CA ASP A 14 -32.44 -6.99 9.75
C ASP A 14 -32.65 -8.25 8.88
N GLY A 15 -31.91 -9.32 9.17
CA GLY A 15 -31.91 -10.58 8.43
C GLY A 15 -31.20 -10.53 7.08
N LYS A 16 -30.72 -9.36 6.64
CA LYS A 16 -29.97 -9.21 5.38
C LYS A 16 -28.57 -9.81 5.50
N LYS A 17 -28.16 -10.49 4.45
CA LYS A 17 -26.80 -11.00 4.27
C LYS A 17 -26.07 -10.19 3.21
N TYR A 18 -24.79 -9.98 3.45
CA TYR A 18 -23.92 -9.21 2.59
C TYR A 18 -22.71 -10.04 2.18
N THR A 19 -22.17 -9.77 1.00
CA THR A 19 -20.86 -10.27 0.57
C THR A 19 -19.88 -9.10 0.61
N LEU A 20 -18.67 -9.34 1.10
CA LEU A 20 -17.59 -8.37 1.08
C LEU A 20 -16.38 -9.04 0.42
N ARG A 21 -16.04 -8.60 -0.78
CA ARG A 21 -14.81 -8.97 -1.45
C ARG A 21 -13.77 -7.92 -1.12
N ALA A 22 -12.70 -8.34 -0.49
CA ALA A 22 -11.59 -7.48 -0.13
C ALA A 22 -10.38 -7.84 -0.99
N SER A 23 -9.60 -6.87 -1.43
CA SER A 23 -8.49 -7.11 -2.32
C SER A 23 -7.26 -6.27 -1.99
N SER A 24 -6.10 -6.81 -2.35
CA SER A 24 -4.82 -6.12 -2.37
C SER A 24 -3.95 -6.69 -3.49
N ASN A 25 -3.19 -5.85 -4.17
CA ASN A 25 -2.19 -6.28 -5.14
C ASN A 25 -0.96 -6.95 -4.51
N GLN A 26 -0.90 -7.02 -3.19
CA GLN A 26 0.21 -7.62 -2.46
C GLN A 26 0.02 -9.12 -2.22
N ALA A 27 1.14 -9.85 -2.15
CA ALA A 27 1.11 -11.28 -1.86
C ALA A 27 0.47 -11.56 -0.47
N ALA A 28 -0.22 -12.68 -0.34
CA ALA A 28 -0.86 -13.10 0.92
C ALA A 28 0.14 -13.20 2.09
N THR A 29 1.41 -13.49 1.81
CA THR A 29 2.51 -13.60 2.79
C THR A 29 3.14 -12.26 3.17
N SER A 30 2.78 -11.17 2.50
CA SER A 30 3.23 -9.82 2.88
C SER A 30 2.52 -9.34 4.15
N THR A 31 3.07 -8.31 4.79
CA THR A 31 2.41 -7.67 5.95
C THR A 31 1.01 -7.20 5.60
N ILE A 32 0.82 -6.64 4.40
CA ILE A 32 -0.49 -6.17 3.91
C ILE A 32 -1.42 -7.36 3.69
N GLY A 33 -0.95 -8.42 3.05
CA GLY A 33 -1.75 -9.63 2.82
C GLY A 33 -2.19 -10.28 4.13
N MET A 34 -1.30 -10.37 5.12
CA MET A 34 -1.63 -10.88 6.46
C MET A 34 -2.66 -9.99 7.18
N ALA A 35 -2.55 -8.66 7.05
CA ALA A 35 -3.52 -7.73 7.61
C ALA A 35 -4.90 -7.91 6.97
N LEU A 36 -4.94 -8.04 5.64
CA LEU A 36 -6.18 -8.32 4.90
C LEU A 36 -6.82 -9.65 5.32
N ALA A 37 -6.01 -10.70 5.45
CA ALA A 37 -6.48 -12.01 5.93
C ALA A 37 -7.12 -11.89 7.33
N LYS A 38 -6.45 -11.17 8.25
CA LYS A 38 -6.96 -10.96 9.60
C LYS A 38 -8.22 -10.09 9.63
N PHE A 39 -8.30 -9.08 8.80
CA PHE A 39 -9.50 -8.28 8.63
C PHE A 39 -10.69 -9.16 8.19
N VAL A 40 -10.52 -9.96 7.15
CA VAL A 40 -11.57 -10.86 6.62
C VAL A 40 -12.00 -11.89 7.67
N GLU A 41 -11.06 -12.48 8.40
CA GLU A 41 -11.34 -13.38 9.52
C GLU A 41 -12.25 -12.71 10.57
N LEU A 42 -11.85 -11.50 11.02
CA LEU A 42 -12.57 -10.76 12.04
C LEU A 42 -13.97 -10.31 11.56
N VAL A 43 -14.12 -9.92 10.29
CA VAL A 43 -15.42 -9.57 9.73
C VAL A 43 -16.34 -10.78 9.71
N ASN A 44 -15.85 -11.95 9.27
CA ASN A 44 -16.63 -13.18 9.26
C ASN A 44 -17.06 -13.60 10.69
N GLU A 45 -16.13 -13.52 11.64
CA GLU A 45 -16.39 -13.85 13.05
C GLU A 45 -17.41 -12.89 13.68
N LYS A 46 -17.12 -11.57 13.62
CA LYS A 46 -17.89 -10.55 14.36
C LYS A 46 -19.25 -10.25 13.73
N SER A 47 -19.44 -10.53 12.45
CA SER A 47 -20.72 -10.30 11.77
C SER A 47 -21.78 -11.37 12.13
N ALA A 48 -21.42 -12.43 12.84
CA ALA A 48 -22.30 -13.53 13.19
C ALA A 48 -23.06 -14.10 11.95
N GLY A 49 -22.35 -14.23 10.83
CA GLY A 49 -22.87 -14.77 9.57
C GLY A 49 -23.70 -13.76 8.72
N ARG A 50 -23.72 -12.49 9.10
CA ARG A 50 -24.36 -11.43 8.31
C ARG A 50 -23.52 -11.02 7.10
N ILE A 51 -22.19 -11.05 7.24
CA ILE A 51 -21.26 -10.70 6.16
C ILE A 51 -20.45 -11.93 5.82
N LYS A 52 -20.40 -12.29 4.54
CA LYS A 52 -19.46 -13.27 4.00
C LYS A 52 -18.30 -12.50 3.34
N ALA A 53 -17.21 -12.36 4.08
CA ALA A 53 -16.01 -11.70 3.58
C ALA A 53 -15.05 -12.70 2.95
N THR A 54 -14.41 -12.31 1.84
CA THR A 54 -13.35 -13.05 1.13
C THR A 54 -12.19 -12.12 0.81
N ALA A 55 -10.97 -12.66 0.67
CA ALA A 55 -9.78 -11.90 0.30
C ALA A 55 -9.22 -12.39 -1.03
N ASN A 56 -8.81 -11.43 -1.88
CA ASN A 56 -8.07 -11.64 -3.12
C ASN A 56 -6.69 -11.00 -2.97
N TYR A 57 -5.65 -11.63 -3.50
CA TYR A 57 -4.26 -11.24 -3.32
C TYR A 57 -3.52 -11.11 -4.65
N GLY A 58 -2.44 -10.35 -4.62
CA GLY A 58 -1.61 -10.18 -5.81
C GLY A 58 -2.39 -9.57 -6.97
N SER A 59 -2.18 -10.08 -8.16
CA SER A 59 -2.82 -9.59 -9.38
C SER A 59 -4.12 -10.32 -9.76
N GLU A 60 -4.74 -11.07 -8.86
CA GLU A 60 -5.97 -11.82 -9.17
C GLU A 60 -7.09 -10.93 -9.72
N LEU A 61 -7.18 -9.68 -9.23
CA LEU A 61 -8.13 -8.67 -9.68
C LEU A 61 -7.48 -7.49 -10.45
N GLY A 62 -6.29 -7.71 -11.01
CA GLY A 62 -5.55 -6.69 -11.75
C GLY A 62 -4.56 -5.89 -10.90
N SER A 63 -4.04 -4.80 -11.47
CA SER A 63 -3.14 -3.85 -10.83
C SER A 63 -3.82 -3.11 -9.67
N GLN A 64 -3.03 -2.41 -8.85
CA GLN A 64 -3.60 -1.58 -7.77
C GLN A 64 -4.58 -0.52 -8.31
N ALA A 65 -4.24 0.13 -9.42
CA ALA A 65 -5.10 1.14 -10.03
C ALA A 65 -6.44 0.55 -10.51
N GLU A 66 -6.40 -0.63 -11.14
CA GLU A 66 -7.63 -1.33 -11.57
C GLU A 66 -8.49 -1.74 -10.39
N GLN A 67 -7.91 -2.24 -9.30
CA GLN A 67 -8.64 -2.60 -8.10
C GLN A 67 -9.31 -1.38 -7.43
N VAL A 68 -8.64 -0.22 -7.41
CA VAL A 68 -9.22 1.05 -6.94
C VAL A 68 -10.37 1.49 -7.84
N ALA A 69 -10.20 1.40 -9.16
CA ALA A 69 -11.27 1.71 -10.12
C ALA A 69 -12.48 0.81 -9.93
N MET A 70 -12.29 -0.49 -9.66
CA MET A 70 -13.39 -1.42 -9.34
C MET A 70 -14.10 -1.02 -8.04
N ALA A 71 -13.38 -0.56 -7.02
CA ALA A 71 -13.99 -0.10 -5.78
C ALA A 71 -14.83 1.16 -5.99
N ILE A 72 -14.34 2.12 -6.78
CA ILE A 72 -15.09 3.34 -7.17
C ILE A 72 -16.35 2.98 -7.96
N ALA A 73 -16.27 2.01 -8.85
CA ALA A 73 -17.42 1.53 -9.64
C ALA A 73 -18.44 0.71 -8.82
N GLY A 74 -18.08 0.29 -7.60
CA GLY A 74 -18.90 -0.59 -6.77
C GLY A 74 -18.80 -2.08 -7.14
N ASP A 75 -17.82 -2.44 -7.96
CA ASP A 75 -17.54 -3.83 -8.37
C ASP A 75 -16.63 -4.56 -7.36
N LEU A 76 -16.09 -3.85 -6.37
CA LEU A 76 -15.28 -4.36 -5.28
C LEU A 76 -15.65 -3.61 -3.98
N GLU A 77 -15.91 -4.35 -2.91
CA GLU A 77 -16.41 -3.76 -1.66
C GLU A 77 -15.31 -3.17 -0.79
N LEU A 78 -14.06 -3.66 -0.92
CA LEU A 78 -12.91 -3.14 -0.17
C LEU A 78 -11.61 -3.35 -0.91
N VAL A 79 -10.77 -2.31 -0.96
CA VAL A 79 -9.42 -2.36 -1.51
C VAL A 79 -8.40 -1.83 -0.52
N LEU A 80 -7.29 -2.54 -0.35
CA LEU A 80 -6.12 -2.02 0.35
C LEU A 80 -5.19 -1.38 -0.66
N SER A 81 -5.01 -0.08 -0.55
CA SER A 81 -4.25 0.71 -1.50
C SER A 81 -3.32 1.71 -0.80
N THR A 82 -2.20 2.01 -1.42
CA THR A 82 -1.38 3.15 -0.98
C THR A 82 -2.05 4.47 -1.40
N PRO A 83 -1.99 5.52 -0.56
CA PRO A 83 -2.72 6.77 -0.83
C PRO A 83 -2.32 7.41 -2.16
N GLY A 84 -1.04 7.43 -2.47
CA GLY A 84 -0.52 8.13 -3.64
C GLY A 84 -0.71 7.38 -4.95
N THR A 85 -0.56 6.05 -4.96
CA THR A 85 -0.70 5.23 -6.18
C THR A 85 -2.16 4.79 -6.40
N GLY A 86 -2.95 4.78 -5.35
CA GLY A 86 -4.38 4.51 -5.42
C GLY A 86 -5.18 5.80 -5.61
N PRO A 87 -5.90 6.27 -4.56
CA PRO A 87 -6.76 7.45 -4.67
C PRO A 87 -6.01 8.71 -5.14
N GLY A 88 -4.77 8.92 -4.71
CA GLY A 88 -3.96 10.08 -5.12
C GLY A 88 -3.59 10.13 -6.61
N ALA A 89 -3.92 9.09 -7.40
CA ALA A 89 -3.80 9.11 -8.85
C ALA A 89 -5.01 9.74 -9.56
N TYR A 90 -6.09 10.07 -8.82
CA TYR A 90 -7.29 10.71 -9.36
C TYR A 90 -7.22 12.23 -9.20
N ASP A 91 -7.78 12.95 -10.18
CA ASP A 91 -7.81 14.41 -10.21
C ASP A 91 -8.48 14.97 -8.93
N GLY A 92 -7.81 15.94 -8.31
CA GLY A 92 -8.25 16.57 -7.07
C GLY A 92 -7.89 15.82 -5.78
N LEU A 93 -7.20 14.69 -5.88
CA LEU A 93 -6.72 13.88 -4.74
C LEU A 93 -5.19 13.80 -4.66
N GLU A 94 -4.48 14.59 -5.45
CA GLU A 94 -3.01 14.57 -5.53
C GLU A 94 -2.35 14.85 -4.18
N GLN A 95 -3.01 15.59 -3.30
CA GLN A 95 -2.53 15.85 -1.93
C GLN A 95 -2.39 14.58 -1.10
N MET A 96 -3.09 13.49 -1.43
CA MET A 96 -2.89 12.19 -0.76
C MET A 96 -1.51 11.61 -1.04
N GLN A 97 -0.85 12.04 -2.11
CA GLN A 97 0.51 11.64 -2.44
C GLN A 97 1.54 12.14 -1.41
N MET A 98 1.20 13.15 -0.59
CA MET A 98 2.11 13.65 0.46
C MET A 98 2.59 12.54 1.41
N PHE A 99 1.77 11.53 1.65
CA PHE A 99 2.15 10.39 2.49
C PHE A 99 3.25 9.49 1.89
N GLU A 100 3.61 9.73 0.63
CA GLU A 100 4.66 9.00 -0.09
C GLU A 100 5.86 9.91 -0.44
N PHE A 101 5.92 11.14 0.10
CA PHE A 101 7.05 12.03 -0.17
C PHE A 101 8.33 11.51 0.51
N PRO A 102 9.44 11.47 -0.25
CA PRO A 102 10.73 11.05 0.30
C PRO A 102 11.21 11.98 1.42
N PHE A 103 11.77 11.39 2.46
CA PHE A 103 12.41 12.10 3.60
C PHE A 103 11.50 13.08 4.35
N LEU A 104 10.18 12.98 4.19
CA LEU A 104 9.22 13.87 4.87
C LEU A 104 9.07 13.53 6.35
N PHE A 105 9.16 12.26 6.70
CA PHE A 105 8.95 11.77 8.06
C PHE A 105 10.25 11.25 8.67
N GLU A 106 10.51 11.60 9.92
CA GLU A 106 11.71 11.19 10.65
C GLU A 106 11.66 9.71 11.07
N ASP A 107 10.48 9.26 11.51
CA ASP A 107 10.28 7.90 11.99
C ASP A 107 8.82 7.41 11.84
N ASN A 108 8.61 6.12 12.10
CA ASN A 108 7.30 5.49 12.04
C ASN A 108 6.29 6.06 13.06
N ASP A 109 6.74 6.54 14.21
CA ASP A 109 5.86 7.07 15.23
C ASP A 109 5.34 8.46 14.85
N GLN A 110 6.19 9.31 14.28
CA GLN A 110 5.76 10.57 13.67
C GLN A 110 4.77 10.30 12.55
N TYR A 111 5.10 9.39 11.64
CA TYR A 111 4.24 9.01 10.53
C TYR A 111 2.85 8.56 10.99
N ARG A 112 2.78 7.65 11.99
CA ARG A 112 1.52 7.17 12.55
C ARG A 112 0.68 8.27 13.21
N ARG A 113 1.33 9.22 13.90
CA ARG A 113 0.63 10.37 14.51
C ARG A 113 0.01 11.26 13.44
N VAL A 114 0.76 11.55 12.37
CA VAL A 114 0.25 12.35 11.25
C VAL A 114 -0.87 11.63 10.53
N LEU A 115 -0.67 10.33 10.22
CA LEU A 115 -1.67 9.50 9.56
C LEU A 115 -3.00 9.49 10.35
N LYS A 116 -2.92 9.27 11.66
CA LYS A 116 -4.09 9.30 12.53
C LYS A 116 -4.73 10.69 12.63
N GLY A 117 -3.93 11.74 12.67
CA GLY A 117 -4.42 13.12 12.71
C GLY A 117 -5.08 13.58 11.40
N ALA A 118 -4.78 12.91 10.29
CA ALA A 118 -5.30 13.22 8.96
C ALA A 118 -6.47 12.30 8.53
N GLU A 119 -6.92 11.37 9.37
CA GLU A 119 -7.97 10.39 9.01
C GLU A 119 -9.24 11.05 8.47
N ASP A 120 -9.72 12.13 9.11
CA ASP A 120 -10.93 12.83 8.68
C ASP A 120 -10.73 13.50 7.30
N GLN A 121 -9.59 14.17 7.08
CA GLN A 121 -9.27 14.81 5.80
C GLN A 121 -9.10 13.78 4.68
N VAL A 122 -8.42 12.66 4.97
CA VAL A 122 -8.28 11.57 4.01
C VAL A 122 -9.64 11.00 3.63
N ASN A 123 -10.55 10.85 4.61
CA ASN A 123 -11.90 10.38 4.38
C ASN A 123 -12.74 11.37 3.57
N GLU A 124 -12.67 12.66 3.88
CA GLU A 124 -13.35 13.70 3.10
C GLU A 124 -12.93 13.66 1.64
N LEU A 125 -11.62 13.53 1.37
CA LEU A 125 -11.09 13.39 0.02
C LEU A 125 -11.56 12.11 -0.66
N ALA A 126 -11.43 10.96 -0.01
CA ALA A 126 -11.87 9.67 -0.55
C ALA A 126 -13.36 9.67 -0.91
N ASN A 127 -14.20 10.31 -0.10
CA ASN A 127 -15.64 10.42 -0.34
C ASN A 127 -15.96 11.18 -1.65
N THR A 128 -15.10 12.07 -2.12
CA THR A 128 -15.33 12.80 -3.40
C THR A 128 -15.32 11.88 -4.62
N ILE A 129 -14.68 10.73 -4.51
CA ILE A 129 -14.66 9.69 -5.56
C ILE A 129 -15.44 8.43 -5.19
N GLY A 130 -16.30 8.52 -4.17
CA GLY A 130 -17.19 7.42 -3.76
C GLY A 130 -16.55 6.36 -2.88
N LEU A 131 -15.33 6.60 -2.36
CA LEU A 131 -14.65 5.72 -1.41
C LEU A 131 -14.80 6.24 0.02
N SER A 132 -14.72 5.33 0.99
CA SER A 132 -14.64 5.67 2.42
C SER A 132 -13.43 4.97 3.03
N GLY A 133 -12.52 5.73 3.65
CA GLY A 133 -11.37 5.16 4.34
C GLY A 133 -11.79 4.59 5.70
N MET A 134 -11.31 3.40 6.01
CA MET A 134 -11.57 2.72 7.29
C MET A 134 -10.36 2.76 8.21
N GLY A 135 -9.30 3.42 7.79
CA GLY A 135 -8.05 3.59 8.52
C GLY A 135 -6.83 3.12 7.75
N GLY A 136 -5.68 3.60 8.17
CA GLY A 136 -4.40 3.28 7.56
C GLY A 136 -3.46 2.52 8.49
N MET A 137 -2.57 1.74 7.90
CA MET A 137 -1.47 1.10 8.61
C MET A 137 -0.12 1.44 7.96
N SER A 138 0.90 1.68 8.81
CA SER A 138 2.26 1.84 8.31
C SER A 138 2.79 0.51 7.76
N MET A 139 3.47 0.58 6.61
CA MET A 139 4.23 -0.52 6.01
C MET A 139 5.70 -0.52 6.43
N GLY A 140 6.11 0.43 7.27
CA GLY A 140 7.49 0.65 7.65
C GLY A 140 8.28 1.46 6.63
N SER A 141 9.58 1.56 6.88
CA SER A 141 10.53 2.23 5.98
C SER A 141 10.72 1.44 4.69
N ARG A 142 11.00 2.19 3.62
CA ARG A 142 11.34 1.64 2.32
C ARG A 142 12.82 1.86 2.03
N ASP A 143 13.40 0.86 1.40
CA ASP A 143 14.81 0.77 1.09
C ASP A 143 14.99 0.44 -0.40
N MET A 144 16.19 0.64 -0.94
CA MET A 144 16.49 0.38 -2.34
C MET A 144 17.08 -1.02 -2.51
N LEU A 145 16.49 -1.81 -3.41
CA LEU A 145 16.98 -3.12 -3.84
C LEU A 145 17.52 -3.01 -5.26
N THR A 146 18.78 -3.38 -5.48
CA THR A 146 19.48 -3.16 -6.74
C THR A 146 20.26 -4.38 -7.21
N THR A 147 20.51 -4.47 -8.52
CA THR A 147 21.33 -5.54 -9.14
C THR A 147 22.81 -5.32 -8.96
N VAL A 148 23.25 -4.09 -8.64
CA VAL A 148 24.62 -3.69 -8.36
C VAL A 148 24.70 -2.99 -6.99
N PRO A 149 25.85 -3.01 -6.30
CA PRO A 149 25.95 -2.35 -4.99
C PRO A 149 25.82 -0.84 -5.12
N VAL A 150 24.97 -0.23 -4.27
CA VAL A 150 24.79 1.22 -4.14
C VAL A 150 25.21 1.64 -2.74
N LYS A 151 26.25 2.43 -2.62
CA LYS A 151 26.83 2.94 -1.36
C LYS A 151 26.88 4.47 -1.31
N THR A 152 26.93 5.10 -2.47
CA THR A 152 27.04 6.56 -2.63
C THR A 152 26.09 7.04 -3.73
N LEU A 153 25.85 8.35 -3.80
CA LEU A 153 25.07 8.94 -4.90
C LEU A 153 25.70 8.68 -6.27
N ALA A 154 27.03 8.57 -6.35
CA ALA A 154 27.70 8.27 -7.62
C ALA A 154 27.34 6.89 -8.16
N ASP A 155 27.02 5.94 -7.28
CA ASP A 155 26.64 4.57 -7.67
C ASP A 155 25.21 4.50 -8.25
N MET A 156 24.40 5.55 -8.04
CA MET A 156 23.06 5.66 -8.63
C MET A 156 23.08 6.06 -10.09
N LYS A 157 24.19 6.64 -10.55
CA LYS A 157 24.31 7.14 -11.91
C LYS A 157 24.09 6.02 -12.93
N ASP A 158 23.31 6.36 -13.95
CA ASP A 158 22.97 5.47 -15.08
C ASP A 158 22.13 4.22 -14.70
N LEU A 159 21.69 4.09 -13.44
CA LEU A 159 20.73 3.05 -13.08
C LEU A 159 19.32 3.44 -13.55
N VAL A 160 18.56 2.46 -13.99
CA VAL A 160 17.11 2.57 -14.20
C VAL A 160 16.41 1.98 -12.99
N MET A 161 15.70 2.82 -12.23
CA MET A 161 15.00 2.45 -11.01
C MET A 161 13.50 2.44 -11.24
N ARG A 162 12.85 1.38 -10.80
CA ARG A 162 11.40 1.31 -10.85
C ARG A 162 10.76 2.12 -9.72
N GLY A 163 9.87 3.05 -10.06
CA GLY A 163 8.98 3.75 -9.13
C GLY A 163 7.50 3.44 -9.39
N PRO A 164 6.62 3.56 -8.38
CA PRO A 164 5.19 3.36 -8.59
C PRO A 164 4.50 4.56 -9.25
N ASN A 165 5.07 5.75 -9.16
CA ASN A 165 4.51 7.00 -9.68
C ASN A 165 5.59 8.06 -9.90
N ALA A 166 5.17 9.25 -10.35
CA ALA A 166 6.07 10.35 -10.69
C ALA A 166 6.89 10.88 -9.48
N ILE A 167 6.39 10.80 -8.25
CA ILE A 167 7.12 11.25 -7.06
C ILE A 167 8.39 10.42 -6.87
N TYR A 168 8.25 9.10 -6.96
CA TYR A 168 9.40 8.20 -6.83
C TYR A 168 10.37 8.36 -8.00
N ASN A 169 9.85 8.53 -9.21
CA ASN A 169 10.70 8.77 -10.38
C ASN A 169 11.51 10.06 -10.23
N GLY A 170 10.86 11.15 -9.80
CA GLY A 170 11.54 12.42 -9.51
C GLY A 170 12.59 12.29 -8.39
N MET A 171 12.34 11.48 -7.37
CA MET A 171 13.34 11.16 -6.35
C MET A 171 14.56 10.48 -6.98
N PHE A 172 14.36 9.45 -7.82
CA PHE A 172 15.47 8.75 -8.48
C PHE A 172 16.27 9.68 -9.38
N GLU A 173 15.59 10.56 -10.14
CA GLU A 173 16.24 11.56 -10.97
C GLU A 173 17.09 12.54 -10.13
N CYS A 174 16.58 13.01 -8.99
CA CYS A 174 17.35 13.82 -8.05
C CYS A 174 18.58 13.09 -7.49
N LEU A 175 18.52 11.76 -7.38
CA LEU A 175 19.62 10.91 -6.94
C LEU A 175 20.58 10.51 -8.08
N GLY A 176 20.32 10.94 -9.31
CA GLY A 176 21.17 10.69 -10.48
C GLY A 176 20.85 9.42 -11.26
N ALA A 177 19.76 8.73 -10.94
CA ALA A 177 19.25 7.57 -11.67
C ALA A 177 18.11 7.97 -12.62
N ALA A 178 17.72 7.09 -13.53
CA ALA A 178 16.48 7.24 -14.30
C ALA A 178 15.33 6.53 -13.57
N GLY A 179 14.17 7.20 -13.44
CA GLY A 179 12.96 6.61 -12.89
C GLY A 179 12.03 6.09 -13.99
N ILE A 180 11.49 4.88 -13.84
CA ILE A 180 10.44 4.35 -14.72
C ILE A 180 9.22 3.92 -13.90
N THR A 181 8.03 4.29 -14.37
CA THR A 181 6.78 3.85 -13.73
C THR A 181 6.40 2.45 -14.21
N MET A 182 6.11 1.57 -13.23
CA MET A 182 5.75 0.19 -13.52
C MET A 182 4.91 -0.38 -12.37
N ASP A 183 3.95 -1.26 -12.67
CA ASP A 183 3.20 -1.97 -11.64
C ASP A 183 4.10 -2.86 -10.77
N TRP A 184 3.68 -3.09 -9.52
CA TRP A 184 4.43 -3.92 -8.58
C TRP A 184 4.66 -5.35 -9.08
N ASN A 185 3.67 -5.91 -9.76
CA ASN A 185 3.69 -7.29 -10.22
C ASN A 185 4.67 -7.53 -11.38
N ASP A 186 5.05 -6.47 -12.09
CA ASP A 186 5.98 -6.55 -13.22
C ASP A 186 7.46 -6.47 -12.80
N ILE A 187 7.73 -6.09 -11.54
CA ILE A 187 9.10 -5.84 -11.07
C ILE A 187 9.97 -7.09 -11.18
N TYR A 188 9.46 -8.26 -10.77
CA TYR A 188 10.25 -9.50 -10.80
C TYR A 188 10.77 -9.80 -12.20
N THR A 189 9.87 -9.74 -13.19
CA THR A 189 10.19 -9.99 -14.59
C THR A 189 11.14 -8.93 -15.15
N SER A 190 10.88 -7.65 -14.82
CA SER A 190 11.69 -6.53 -15.30
C SER A 190 13.12 -6.55 -14.75
N LEU A 191 13.30 -6.92 -13.49
CA LEU A 191 14.64 -7.15 -12.93
C LEU A 191 15.33 -8.34 -13.59
N SER A 192 14.62 -9.46 -13.83
CA SER A 192 15.19 -10.64 -14.46
C SER A 192 15.61 -10.41 -15.93
N GLN A 193 14.90 -9.51 -16.61
CA GLN A 193 15.16 -9.11 -18.01
C GLN A 193 16.06 -7.88 -18.13
N ASN A 194 16.53 -7.34 -17.00
CA ASN A 194 17.36 -6.11 -16.95
C ASN A 194 16.69 -4.88 -17.59
N VAL A 195 15.36 -4.81 -17.56
CA VAL A 195 14.60 -3.61 -17.97
C VAL A 195 14.81 -2.49 -16.94
N CYS A 196 14.94 -2.85 -15.67
CA CYS A 196 15.41 -1.96 -14.61
C CYS A 196 16.51 -2.64 -13.80
N GLN A 197 17.37 -1.84 -13.16
CA GLN A 197 18.47 -2.32 -12.32
C GLN A 197 18.14 -2.22 -10.83
N GLY A 198 16.96 -1.70 -10.49
CA GLY A 198 16.54 -1.64 -9.10
C GLY A 198 15.10 -1.22 -8.94
N CYS A 199 14.64 -1.39 -7.73
CA CYS A 199 13.34 -0.95 -7.23
C CYS A 199 13.48 -0.55 -5.76
N GLU A 200 12.41 -0.09 -5.17
CA GLU A 200 12.35 0.24 -3.75
C GLU A 200 11.13 -0.42 -3.10
N GLY A 201 11.19 -0.59 -1.79
CA GLY A 201 10.12 -1.18 -1.01
C GLY A 201 10.55 -1.51 0.40
N SER A 202 9.60 -1.83 1.28
CA SER A 202 10.01 -2.35 2.58
C SER A 202 10.65 -3.73 2.40
N PRO A 203 11.67 -4.07 3.20
CA PRO A 203 12.38 -5.35 3.07
C PRO A 203 11.44 -6.56 3.13
N VAL A 204 10.37 -6.47 3.93
CA VAL A 204 9.36 -7.54 4.00
C VAL A 204 8.61 -7.71 2.69
N MET A 205 8.23 -6.62 2.03
CA MET A 205 7.54 -6.66 0.73
C MET A 205 8.45 -7.18 -0.38
N LEU A 206 9.71 -6.68 -0.42
CA LEU A 206 10.71 -7.11 -1.39
C LEU A 206 10.95 -8.63 -1.29
N ASN A 207 11.06 -9.14 -0.06
CA ASN A 207 11.24 -10.56 0.21
C ASN A 207 9.98 -11.39 -0.14
N ALA A 208 8.79 -10.91 0.22
CA ALA A 208 7.53 -11.61 -0.08
C ALA A 208 7.31 -11.78 -1.60
N SER A 209 7.79 -10.82 -2.40
CA SER A 209 7.74 -10.86 -3.86
C SER A 209 8.98 -11.52 -4.49
N LYS A 210 9.88 -12.08 -3.69
CA LYS A 210 11.11 -12.79 -4.11
C LYS A 210 12.03 -11.95 -5.03
N LEU A 211 12.00 -10.63 -4.89
CA LEU A 211 12.77 -9.74 -5.77
C LEU A 211 14.28 -9.90 -5.56
N GLN A 212 14.71 -10.38 -4.38
CA GLN A 212 16.11 -10.74 -4.09
C GLN A 212 16.65 -11.87 -4.98
N ASP A 213 15.80 -12.60 -5.71
CA ASP A 213 16.25 -13.61 -6.66
C ASP A 213 16.99 -12.96 -7.85
N ASN A 214 16.59 -11.76 -8.23
CA ASN A 214 17.10 -11.01 -9.37
C ASN A 214 17.97 -9.80 -8.98
N ALA A 215 17.78 -9.22 -7.78
CA ALA A 215 18.56 -8.08 -7.26
C ALA A 215 19.15 -8.45 -5.90
N LYS A 216 20.48 -8.36 -5.76
CA LYS A 216 21.22 -8.94 -4.62
C LYS A 216 21.66 -7.93 -3.56
N TYR A 217 21.48 -6.64 -3.82
CA TYR A 217 22.00 -5.59 -2.95
C TYR A 217 20.87 -4.76 -2.38
N LEU A 218 20.75 -4.75 -1.06
CA LEU A 218 19.82 -3.91 -0.33
C LEU A 218 20.59 -2.75 0.30
N ALA A 219 20.30 -1.54 -0.17
CA ALA A 219 20.80 -0.32 0.45
C ALA A 219 19.75 0.19 1.44
N ILE A 220 20.09 0.22 2.72
CA ILE A 220 19.24 0.69 3.81
C ILE A 220 19.23 2.21 3.77
N THR A 221 18.28 2.78 3.10
CA THR A 221 18.17 4.22 2.84
C THR A 221 17.10 4.90 3.67
N ASN A 222 16.10 4.14 4.15
CA ASN A 222 14.94 4.66 4.92
C ASN A 222 14.33 5.93 4.29
N HIS A 223 14.29 5.99 2.96
CA HIS A 223 13.98 7.22 2.23
C HIS A 223 12.49 7.57 2.23
N ILE A 224 11.61 6.61 2.47
CA ILE A 224 10.17 6.81 2.58
C ILE A 224 9.63 5.93 3.70
N ILE A 225 8.69 6.44 4.48
CA ILE A 225 7.82 5.65 5.33
C ILE A 225 6.46 5.61 4.63
N ALA A 226 5.97 4.42 4.32
CA ALA A 226 4.75 4.27 3.56
C ALA A 226 3.61 3.68 4.40
N CYS A 227 2.38 3.89 3.94
CA CYS A 227 1.19 3.27 4.50
C CYS A 227 0.35 2.60 3.41
N VAL A 228 -0.58 1.80 3.88
CA VAL A 228 -1.73 1.34 3.11
C VAL A 228 -3.00 1.73 3.87
N TYR A 229 -4.04 2.08 3.13
CA TYR A 229 -5.39 2.34 3.62
C TYR A 229 -6.33 1.21 3.21
N PHE A 230 -7.30 0.94 4.11
CA PHE A 230 -8.47 0.11 3.86
C PHE A 230 -9.62 0.95 3.34
#